data_82a2cdc303d18b4f2b6cd95c5435cc32
#
_entry.id   82a2cdc303d18b4f2b6cd95c5435cc32
#
_cell.length_a   1.000
_cell.length_b   1.000
_cell.length_c   1.000
_cell.angle_alpha   90.00
_cell.angle_beta   90.00
_cell.angle_gamma   90.00
#
_symmetry.space_group_name_H-M   'P 1'
#
loop_
_entity.id
_entity.type
_entity.pdbx_description
1 polymer ?
#
loop_
_entity_poly.entity_id
_entity_poly.type
_entity_poly.pdbx_seq_one_letter_code
_entity_poly.pdbx_strand_id
1 'polypeptide(L)'
;MHRSYARHYPVIDIVASGLHDTIGLYTKIHDNERERCIAWLKIFGLEELKDRDFFNLSSGEQRMVLLARAFVKNPSLIILDEPLHGLDDSNRSLVMDIIRTFCSNREKTMIIVTHYPEELPDIIDKQFKLIRQS
;
A
#
# COMPACT_ATOMS: atom_id res chain seq x y z
N MET A 1 9.43 11.95 34.82
CA MET A 1 8.73 10.91 34.04
C MET A 1 8.37 11.45 32.67
N HIS A 2 8.76 10.72 31.69
CA HIS A 2 8.37 11.09 30.35
C HIS A 2 6.95 10.59 30.07
N ARG A 3 6.06 11.49 29.80
CA ARG A 3 4.75 11.11 29.35
C ARG A 3 4.71 11.12 27.84
N SER A 4 4.36 9.99 27.28
CA SER A 4 4.17 9.93 25.85
C SER A 4 2.83 10.56 25.48
N TYR A 5 2.88 11.58 24.67
CA TYR A 5 1.70 12.14 24.02
C TYR A 5 1.61 11.63 22.59
N ALA A 6 2.30 10.53 22.29
CA ALA A 6 2.27 9.98 20.97
C ALA A 6 0.82 9.70 20.59
N ARG A 7 0.42 10.25 19.46
CA ARG A 7 -0.91 10.00 18.93
C ARG A 7 -1.01 8.55 18.53
N HIS A 8 -2.17 7.99 18.72
CA HIS A 8 -2.49 6.67 18.22
C HIS A 8 -2.95 6.81 16.77
N TYR A 9 -2.32 6.05 15.88
CA TYR A 9 -2.64 6.06 14.45
C TYR A 9 -3.10 4.67 14.03
N PRO A 10 -4.39 4.35 14.19
CA PRO A 10 -4.87 3.03 13.78
C PRO A 10 -4.60 2.77 12.31
N VAL A 11 -4.30 1.54 11.98
CA VAL A 11 -4.03 1.12 10.60
C VAL A 11 -5.14 1.57 9.66
N ILE A 12 -6.40 1.40 10.07
CA ILE A 12 -7.53 1.79 9.22
C ILE A 12 -7.52 3.29 8.90
N ASP A 13 -7.10 4.13 9.84
CA ASP A 13 -7.02 5.56 9.59
C ASP A 13 -5.90 5.91 8.61
N ILE A 14 -4.78 5.19 8.67
CA ILE A 14 -3.69 5.38 7.72
C ILE A 14 -4.19 5.04 6.31
N VAL A 15 -4.89 3.93 6.14
CA VAL A 15 -5.44 3.55 4.83
C VAL A 15 -6.46 4.58 4.37
N ALA A 16 -7.34 5.04 5.28
CA ALA A 16 -8.36 6.03 4.96
C ALA A 16 -7.76 7.37 4.52
N SER A 17 -6.56 7.70 4.99
CA SER A 17 -5.90 8.94 4.57
C SER A 17 -5.62 8.95 3.07
N GLY A 18 -5.54 7.80 2.43
CA GLY A 18 -5.39 7.68 0.98
C GLY A 18 -6.62 8.16 0.20
N LEU A 19 -7.80 8.13 0.84
CA LEU A 19 -9.02 8.61 0.21
C LEU A 19 -9.08 10.14 0.13
N HIS A 20 -8.38 10.81 1.02
CA HIS A 20 -8.43 12.26 1.15
C HIS A 20 -7.12 12.96 0.77
N ASP A 21 -6.15 12.20 0.26
CA ASP A 21 -4.82 12.71 -0.11
C ASP A 21 -4.15 13.48 1.03
N THR A 22 -4.42 13.07 2.25
CA THR A 22 -3.87 13.71 3.43
C THR A 22 -3.39 12.65 4.41
N ILE A 23 -2.32 12.97 5.14
CA ILE A 23 -1.83 12.14 6.22
C ILE A 23 -2.43 12.63 7.54
N GLY A 24 -3.13 13.75 7.52
CA GLY A 24 -3.81 14.27 8.68
C GLY A 24 -5.02 13.43 9.03
N LEU A 25 -5.17 13.08 10.30
CA LEU A 25 -6.27 12.25 10.76
C LEU A 25 -7.40 13.10 11.33
N TYR A 26 -7.56 14.29 10.77
CA TYR A 26 -8.55 15.24 11.23
C TYR A 26 -9.89 15.07 10.54
N THR A 27 -9.91 14.30 9.45
CA THR A 27 -11.12 14.06 8.69
C THR A 27 -11.84 12.84 9.26
N LYS A 28 -13.10 13.01 9.59
CA LYS A 28 -13.90 11.89 10.06
C LYS A 28 -14.16 10.92 8.92
N ILE A 29 -13.96 9.63 9.20
CA ILE A 29 -14.20 8.58 8.23
C ILE A 29 -15.71 8.31 8.17
N HIS A 30 -16.30 8.40 6.98
CA HIS A 30 -17.69 8.02 6.78
C HIS A 30 -17.82 6.49 6.71
N ASP A 31 -19.02 5.99 7.00
CA ASP A 31 -19.25 4.54 7.07
C ASP A 31 -18.90 3.81 5.76
N ASN A 32 -19.27 4.39 4.62
CA ASN A 32 -18.94 3.80 3.32
C ASN A 32 -17.44 3.79 3.05
N GLU A 33 -16.73 4.81 3.52
CA GLU A 33 -15.28 4.88 3.40
C GLU A 33 -14.62 3.84 4.31
N ARG A 34 -15.16 3.66 5.50
CA ARG A 34 -14.67 2.66 6.43
C ARG A 34 -14.80 1.25 5.86
N GLU A 35 -15.94 0.94 5.26
CA GLU A 35 -16.17 -0.35 4.61
C GLU A 35 -15.18 -0.58 3.46
N ARG A 36 -14.91 0.45 2.69
CA ARG A 36 -13.95 0.40 1.60
C ARG A 36 -12.53 0.12 2.12
N CYS A 37 -12.14 0.79 3.20
CA CYS A 37 -10.84 0.56 3.82
C CYS A 37 -10.73 -0.86 4.36
N ILE A 38 -11.78 -1.36 4.99
CA ILE A 38 -11.78 -2.73 5.51
C ILE A 38 -11.63 -3.73 4.36
N ALA A 39 -12.32 -3.49 3.24
CA ALA A 39 -12.21 -4.36 2.07
C ALA A 39 -10.77 -4.44 1.56
N TRP A 40 -10.08 -3.30 1.47
CA TRP A 40 -8.69 -3.28 1.05
C TRP A 40 -7.76 -3.91 2.07
N LEU A 41 -8.04 -3.71 3.36
CA LEU A 41 -7.26 -4.39 4.40
C LEU A 41 -7.42 -5.91 4.31
N LYS A 42 -8.61 -6.39 3.98
CA LYS A 42 -8.83 -7.83 3.76
C LYS A 42 -8.01 -8.33 2.57
N ILE A 43 -8.02 -7.58 1.47
CA ILE A 43 -7.24 -7.93 0.27
C ILE A 43 -5.75 -8.09 0.61
N PHE A 44 -5.24 -7.20 1.44
CA PHE A 44 -3.82 -7.23 1.85
C PHE A 44 -3.56 -8.11 3.08
N GLY A 45 -4.56 -8.83 3.59
CA GLY A 45 -4.38 -9.71 4.72
C GLY A 45 -4.13 -8.99 6.05
N LEU A 46 -4.62 -7.76 6.18
CA LEU A 46 -4.33 -6.89 7.31
C LEU A 46 -5.54 -6.59 8.20
N GLU A 47 -6.67 -7.24 7.97
CA GLU A 47 -7.90 -6.90 8.68
C GLU A 47 -7.74 -6.98 10.19
N GLU A 48 -7.02 -7.99 10.68
CA GLU A 48 -6.83 -8.18 12.11
C GLU A 48 -6.00 -7.07 12.75
N LEU A 49 -5.28 -6.30 11.95
CA LEU A 49 -4.42 -5.22 12.42
C LEU A 49 -5.09 -3.85 12.33
N LYS A 50 -6.35 -3.78 11.91
CA LYS A 50 -7.00 -2.51 11.56
C LYS A 50 -7.03 -1.48 12.69
N ASP A 51 -7.12 -1.93 13.94
CA ASP A 51 -7.21 -1.05 15.10
C ASP A 51 -5.87 -0.85 15.81
N ARG A 52 -4.81 -1.51 15.33
CA ARG A 52 -3.49 -1.40 15.92
C ARG A 52 -2.81 -0.12 15.46
N ASP A 53 -1.96 0.41 16.33
CA ASP A 53 -1.16 1.58 15.98
C ASP A 53 -0.16 1.21 14.88
N PHE A 54 -0.21 1.94 13.78
CA PHE A 54 0.68 1.74 12.63
C PHE A 54 2.15 1.73 13.05
N PHE A 55 2.54 2.62 13.94
CA PHE A 55 3.95 2.76 14.32
C PHE A 55 4.45 1.64 15.21
N ASN A 56 3.56 0.79 15.71
CA ASN A 56 3.94 -0.40 16.47
C ASN A 56 4.01 -1.66 15.61
N LEU A 57 3.74 -1.55 14.32
CA LEU A 57 3.83 -2.67 13.41
C LEU A 57 5.28 -2.93 12.99
N SER A 58 5.55 -4.13 12.53
CA SER A 58 6.83 -4.44 11.88
C SER A 58 7.00 -3.62 10.61
N SER A 59 8.23 -3.49 10.13
CA SER A 59 8.48 -2.74 8.89
C SER A 59 7.75 -3.35 7.69
N GLY A 60 7.70 -4.68 7.62
CA GLY A 60 6.96 -5.37 6.55
C GLY A 60 5.47 -5.10 6.62
N GLU A 61 4.89 -5.15 7.82
CA GLU A 61 3.48 -4.83 8.02
C GLU A 61 3.17 -3.37 7.66
N GLN A 62 4.04 -2.45 8.07
CA GLN A 62 3.89 -1.04 7.69
C GLN A 62 3.92 -0.88 6.17
N ARG A 63 4.81 -1.59 5.50
CA ARG A 63 4.89 -1.58 4.05
C ARG A 63 3.59 -2.03 3.41
N MET A 64 3.02 -3.12 3.92
CA MET A 64 1.74 -3.63 3.43
C MET A 64 0.60 -2.63 3.62
N VAL A 65 0.57 -1.95 4.76
CA VAL A 65 -0.44 -0.92 5.03
C VAL A 65 -0.31 0.24 4.04
N LEU A 66 0.91 0.69 3.76
CA LEU A 66 1.12 1.79 2.82
C LEU A 66 0.77 1.39 1.38
N LEU A 67 0.99 0.13 1.02
CA LEU A 67 0.53 -0.37 -0.27
C LEU A 67 -1.01 -0.34 -0.35
N ALA A 68 -1.69 -0.82 0.70
CA ALA A 68 -3.15 -0.77 0.74
C ALA A 68 -3.67 0.66 0.61
N ARG A 69 -3.00 1.61 1.27
CA ARG A 69 -3.32 3.03 1.18
C ARG A 69 -3.24 3.54 -0.25
N ALA A 70 -2.26 3.07 -1.02
CA ALA A 70 -2.10 3.50 -2.40
C ALA A 70 -3.25 3.02 -3.30
N PHE A 71 -3.86 1.89 -2.98
CA PHE A 71 -4.93 1.30 -3.79
C PHE A 71 -6.33 1.73 -3.38
N VAL A 72 -6.52 2.23 -2.16
CA VAL A 72 -7.87 2.43 -1.60
C VAL A 72 -8.71 3.42 -2.38
N LYS A 73 -8.09 4.38 -3.02
CA LYS A 73 -8.77 5.39 -3.83
C LYS A 73 -9.19 4.84 -5.20
N ASN A 74 -8.79 3.62 -5.51
CA ASN A 74 -9.02 2.97 -6.80
C ASN A 74 -8.52 3.84 -7.97
N PRO A 75 -7.25 4.23 -7.96
CA PRO A 75 -6.71 5.13 -8.97
C PRO A 75 -6.63 4.47 -10.34
N SER A 76 -6.70 5.27 -11.41
CA SER A 76 -6.44 4.78 -12.76
C SER A 76 -4.94 4.71 -13.05
N LEU A 77 -4.15 5.48 -12.34
CA LEU A 77 -2.69 5.44 -12.41
C LEU A 77 -2.13 5.28 -11.00
N ILE A 78 -1.28 4.30 -10.80
CA ILE A 78 -0.60 4.08 -9.53
C ILE A 78 0.90 3.98 -9.79
N ILE A 79 1.68 4.58 -8.91
CA ILE A 79 3.14 4.53 -8.97
C ILE A 79 3.63 3.85 -7.69
N LEU A 80 4.34 2.75 -7.84
CA LEU A 80 4.88 2.01 -6.71
C LEU A 80 6.40 1.99 -6.78
N ASP A 81 7.03 2.33 -5.67
CA ASP A 81 8.49 2.35 -5.54
C ASP A 81 8.92 1.15 -4.72
N GLU A 82 9.67 0.23 -5.34
CA GLU A 82 10.16 -0.99 -4.71
C GLU A 82 9.06 -1.72 -3.93
N PRO A 83 7.94 -2.08 -4.57
CA PRO A 83 6.78 -2.57 -3.84
C PRO A 83 7.00 -3.90 -3.12
N LEU A 84 7.97 -4.71 -3.56
CA LEU A 84 8.24 -6.01 -2.94
C LEU A 84 9.35 -5.96 -1.91
N HIS A 85 10.03 -4.82 -1.77
CA HIS A 85 11.18 -4.70 -0.86
C HIS A 85 10.75 -4.88 0.59
N GLY A 86 11.50 -5.69 1.33
CA GLY A 86 11.26 -5.87 2.77
C GLY A 86 10.10 -6.79 3.10
N LEU A 87 9.48 -7.43 2.12
CA LEU A 87 8.38 -8.36 2.34
C LEU A 87 8.89 -9.79 2.42
N ASP A 88 8.27 -10.60 3.28
CA ASP A 88 8.51 -12.04 3.30
C ASP A 88 7.88 -12.69 2.07
N ASP A 89 8.14 -13.98 1.87
CA ASP A 89 7.69 -14.69 0.67
C ASP A 89 6.17 -14.70 0.53
N SER A 90 5.46 -14.85 1.64
CA SER A 90 4.00 -14.88 1.63
C SER A 90 3.41 -13.54 1.20
N ASN A 91 3.89 -12.45 1.81
CA ASN A 91 3.43 -11.11 1.48
C ASN A 91 3.86 -10.70 0.08
N ARG A 92 5.07 -11.09 -0.33
CA ARG A 92 5.56 -10.83 -1.69
C ARG A 92 4.64 -11.47 -2.71
N SER A 93 4.28 -12.74 -2.51
CA SER A 93 3.38 -13.45 -3.40
C SER A 93 2.01 -12.79 -3.47
N LEU A 94 1.49 -12.37 -2.34
CA LEU A 94 0.21 -11.68 -2.27
C LEU A 94 0.24 -10.36 -3.05
N VAL A 95 1.27 -9.56 -2.86
CA VAL A 95 1.40 -8.27 -3.55
C VAL A 95 1.55 -8.49 -5.06
N MET A 96 2.29 -9.52 -5.48
CA MET A 96 2.40 -9.86 -6.90
C MET A 96 1.05 -10.18 -7.52
N ASP A 97 0.20 -10.93 -6.80
CA ASP A 97 -1.14 -11.25 -7.27
C ASP A 97 -2.02 -10.00 -7.37
N ILE A 98 -1.89 -9.09 -6.41
CA ILE A 98 -2.62 -7.82 -6.43
C ILE A 98 -2.17 -6.98 -7.64
N ILE A 99 -0.87 -6.92 -7.90
CA ILE A 99 -0.32 -6.21 -9.05
C ILE A 99 -0.88 -6.80 -10.35
N ARG A 100 -0.88 -8.13 -10.49
CA ARG A 100 -1.41 -8.78 -11.68
C ARG A 100 -2.89 -8.44 -11.88
N THR A 101 -3.67 -8.49 -10.81
CA THR A 101 -5.10 -8.18 -10.89
C THR A 101 -5.33 -6.74 -11.31
N PHE A 102 -4.59 -5.80 -10.72
CA PHE A 102 -4.70 -4.40 -11.09
C PHE A 102 -4.33 -4.20 -12.57
N CYS A 103 -3.23 -4.77 -13.01
CA CYS A 103 -2.72 -4.58 -14.37
C CYS A 103 -3.54 -5.32 -15.43
N SER A 104 -4.38 -6.27 -15.02
CA SER A 104 -5.27 -6.96 -15.95
C SER A 104 -6.41 -6.05 -16.45
N ASN A 105 -6.67 -4.95 -15.76
CA ASN A 105 -7.65 -3.97 -16.18
C ASN A 105 -7.01 -2.98 -17.15
N ARG A 106 -7.49 -2.95 -18.39
CA ARG A 106 -6.90 -2.10 -19.45
C ARG A 106 -7.06 -0.61 -19.21
N GLU A 107 -7.99 -0.23 -18.33
CA GLU A 107 -8.20 1.17 -17.97
C GLU A 107 -7.26 1.63 -16.86
N LYS A 108 -6.43 0.72 -16.34
CA LYS A 108 -5.52 0.99 -15.26
C LYS A 108 -4.08 1.00 -15.77
N THR A 109 -3.28 1.87 -15.18
CA THR A 109 -1.86 1.97 -15.49
C THR A 109 -1.05 1.89 -14.20
N MET A 110 0.01 1.11 -14.22
CA MET A 110 0.92 1.00 -13.08
C MET A 110 2.33 1.29 -13.53
N ILE A 111 3.02 2.13 -12.77
CA ILE A 111 4.45 2.39 -12.94
C ILE A 111 5.15 1.83 -11.70
N ILE A 112 6.11 0.95 -11.93
CA ILE A 112 6.89 0.37 -10.84
C ILE A 112 8.33 0.80 -11.00
N VAL A 113 8.88 1.39 -9.94
CA VAL A 113 10.31 1.73 -9.85
C VAL A 113 10.98 0.63 -9.05
N THR A 114 11.95 -0.05 -9.62
CA THR A 114 12.64 -1.14 -8.93
C THR A 114 14.05 -1.33 -9.48
N HIS A 115 14.95 -1.81 -8.61
CA HIS A 115 16.29 -2.25 -9.00
C HIS A 115 16.31 -3.75 -9.35
N TYR A 116 15.19 -4.44 -9.18
CA TYR A 116 15.08 -5.89 -9.34
C TYR A 116 13.94 -6.25 -10.28
N PRO A 117 14.00 -5.85 -11.57
CA PRO A 117 12.90 -6.07 -12.50
C PRO A 117 12.55 -7.55 -12.69
N GLU A 118 13.51 -8.45 -12.47
CA GLU A 118 13.30 -9.89 -12.58
C GLU A 118 12.36 -10.45 -11.51
N GLU A 119 12.14 -9.71 -10.42
CA GLU A 119 11.22 -10.13 -9.36
C GLU A 119 9.78 -9.74 -9.66
N LEU A 120 9.57 -8.92 -10.68
CA LEU A 120 8.23 -8.44 -11.03
C LEU A 120 7.44 -9.49 -11.81
N PRO A 121 6.10 -9.42 -11.75
CA PRO A 121 5.26 -10.27 -12.58
C PRO A 121 5.54 -10.05 -14.08
N ASP A 122 5.37 -11.10 -14.85
CA ASP A 122 5.57 -11.09 -16.30
C ASP A 122 4.54 -10.27 -17.08
N ILE A 123 3.56 -9.72 -16.39
CA ILE A 123 2.53 -8.85 -16.99
C ILE A 123 3.07 -7.46 -17.36
N ILE A 124 4.28 -7.14 -16.95
CA ILE A 124 4.92 -5.85 -17.29
C ILE A 124 5.21 -5.84 -18.79
N ASP A 125 4.61 -4.88 -19.51
CA ASP A 125 4.73 -4.84 -20.97
C ASP A 125 5.77 -3.86 -21.49
N LYS A 126 6.25 -2.94 -20.64
CA LYS A 126 7.29 -1.97 -21.01
C LYS A 126 8.28 -1.77 -19.91
N GLN A 127 9.54 -1.73 -20.23
CA GLN A 127 10.60 -1.44 -19.29
C GLN A 127 11.44 -0.26 -19.78
N PHE A 128 11.76 0.62 -18.83
CA PHE A 128 12.68 1.72 -19.06
C PHE A 128 13.81 1.63 -18.05
N LYS A 129 15.04 1.67 -18.54
CA LYS A 129 16.19 1.65 -17.66
C LYS A 129 16.83 3.04 -17.65
N LEU A 130 16.88 3.64 -16.47
CA LEU A 130 17.55 4.91 -16.30
C LEU A 130 19.01 4.64 -15.96
N ILE A 131 19.89 5.19 -16.79
CA ILE A 131 21.34 5.10 -16.56
C ILE A 131 21.76 6.40 -15.90
N ARG A 132 22.26 6.29 -14.66
CA ARG A 132 22.76 7.43 -13.95
C ARG A 132 24.18 7.71 -14.44
N GLN A 133 24.40 8.90 -14.99
CA GLN A 133 25.74 9.34 -15.30
C GLN A 133 26.29 10.05 -14.08
N SER A 134 27.42 9.59 -13.62
CA SER A 134 28.11 10.21 -12.50
C SER A 134 29.08 11.28 -12.99
#